data_4bf9f371a580f194c7f0729a003e2d26
#
_entry.id   4bf9f371a580f194c7f0729a003e2d26
#
_cell.length_a   1.000
_cell.length_b   1.000
_cell.length_c   1.000
_cell.angle_alpha   90.00
_cell.angle_beta   90.00
_cell.angle_gamma   90.00
#
_symmetry.space_group_name_H-M   'P 1'
#
loop_
_entity.id
_entity.type
_entity.pdbx_description
1 polymer ?
#
loop_
_entity_poly.entity_id
_entity_poly.type
_entity_poly.pdbx_seq_one_letter_code
_entity_poly.pdbx_strand_id
1 'polypeptide(L)'
;MDFNYSPEQEAYRRRVRAWLDANQPPPRTDEARARINEDLLWERKKRWHRQLYAGGWIGLSWPREYGGRGATFIEQVIYQQELARLNLSGGINVLGIIMNGPALMQWGTEEQKRRYLQPILTADEIWCEGMSEPGAGSDLASIQTRAELQGDYLIVNGQKVWTTVAQRADFCQLFVRTDPSLPKHKGMSALIVDMHSAGVTVKPLKQVTGDAEFNEIFFEDVRVPKENLLGPLNGGWQVLVSTLMHERFGISETVAGGEVILSQLVELAKGTVLNGISATFDEGIRQALAQFACELAAKKYNGLRALTKRLKGLPPGAEASIGKLVSTELSQRMTKFATRLLGPYATLERHSSFAPEGDWMRRQLWVEALTIAGGSSAVQKNMIGERILQLPKG
;
A
#
# COMPACT_ATOMS: atom_id res chain seq x y z
N MET A 1 25.25 -13.56 -12.99
CA MET A 1 24.51 -12.42 -12.41
C MET A 1 24.95 -12.33 -10.96
N ASP A 2 25.54 -11.23 -10.56
CA ASP A 2 25.96 -11.03 -9.18
C ASP A 2 24.80 -10.41 -8.40
N PHE A 3 24.40 -11.02 -7.29
CA PHE A 3 23.33 -10.56 -6.41
C PHE A 3 23.87 -9.95 -5.11
N ASN A 4 25.19 -9.84 -4.98
CA ASN A 4 25.79 -9.19 -3.82
C ASN A 4 25.68 -7.67 -3.94
N TYR A 5 25.54 -7.04 -2.81
CA TYR A 5 25.57 -5.58 -2.74
C TYR A 5 27.04 -5.09 -2.82
N SER A 6 27.22 -3.91 -3.43
CA SER A 6 28.56 -3.28 -3.44
C SER A 6 28.97 -2.85 -2.02
N PRO A 7 30.27 -2.59 -1.78
CA PRO A 7 30.72 -2.06 -0.49
C PRO A 7 29.98 -0.78 -0.04
N GLU A 8 29.63 0.11 -0.99
CA GLU A 8 28.88 1.34 -0.76
C GLU A 8 27.44 1.04 -0.35
N GLN A 9 26.81 0.07 -1.02
CA GLN A 9 25.45 -0.38 -0.72
C GLN A 9 25.38 -1.06 0.66
N GLU A 10 26.38 -1.86 1.01
CA GLU A 10 26.50 -2.45 2.35
C GLU A 10 26.80 -1.39 3.42
N ALA A 11 27.57 -0.35 3.11
CA ALA A 11 27.75 0.80 4.00
C ALA A 11 26.44 1.56 4.22
N TYR A 12 25.63 1.73 3.16
CA TYR A 12 24.29 2.31 3.27
C TYR A 12 23.41 1.45 4.16
N ARG A 13 23.40 0.12 3.98
CA ARG A 13 22.65 -0.82 4.83
C ARG A 13 23.04 -0.70 6.29
N ARG A 14 24.34 -0.67 6.60
CA ARG A 14 24.81 -0.49 7.99
C ARG A 14 24.31 0.81 8.59
N ARG A 15 24.31 1.90 7.84
CA ARG A 15 23.79 3.20 8.28
C ARG A 15 22.28 3.16 8.58
N VAL A 16 21.49 2.58 7.66
CA VAL A 16 20.03 2.40 7.85
C VAL A 16 19.78 1.57 9.10
N ARG A 17 20.44 0.42 9.21
CA ARG A 17 20.29 -0.52 10.33
C ARG A 17 20.63 0.14 11.66
N ALA A 18 21.79 0.77 11.77
CA ALA A 18 22.21 1.45 12.99
C ALA A 18 21.20 2.52 13.42
N TRP A 19 20.69 3.30 12.47
CA TRP A 19 19.69 4.31 12.77
C TRP A 19 18.36 3.70 13.23
N LEU A 20 17.86 2.69 12.55
CA LEU A 20 16.61 2.02 12.92
C LEU A 20 16.72 1.33 14.29
N ASP A 21 17.81 0.62 14.55
CA ASP A 21 18.04 -0.06 15.84
C ASP A 21 18.09 0.93 17.02
N ALA A 22 18.64 2.13 16.80
CA ALA A 22 18.74 3.19 17.81
C ALA A 22 17.43 3.99 18.01
N ASN A 23 16.55 4.05 16.99
CA ASN A 23 15.39 4.95 16.98
C ASN A 23 14.05 4.23 16.91
N GLN A 24 14.03 2.89 16.77
CA GLN A 24 12.76 2.15 16.68
C GLN A 24 11.85 2.43 17.87
N PRO A 25 10.54 2.57 17.65
CA PRO A 25 9.61 2.78 18.75
C PRO A 25 9.63 1.57 19.70
N PRO A 26 9.49 1.78 21.01
CA PRO A 26 9.49 0.68 21.98
C PRO A 26 8.40 -0.34 21.63
N PRO A 27 8.62 -1.64 21.87
CA PRO A 27 7.60 -2.66 21.66
C PRO A 27 6.33 -2.32 22.43
N ARG A 28 5.17 -2.68 21.88
CA ARG A 28 3.90 -2.54 22.61
C ARG A 28 3.86 -3.60 23.72
N THR A 29 3.57 -3.17 24.93
CA THR A 29 3.26 -4.10 26.03
C THR A 29 1.93 -4.83 25.74
N ASP A 30 1.74 -6.01 26.35
CA ASP A 30 0.51 -6.80 26.15
C ASP A 30 -0.73 -6.05 26.64
N GLU A 31 -0.61 -5.28 27.74
CA GLU A 31 -1.67 -4.39 28.21
C GLU A 31 -2.02 -3.29 27.20
N ALA A 32 -1.01 -2.72 26.54
CA ALA A 32 -1.21 -1.72 25.49
C ALA A 32 -1.75 -2.34 24.19
N ARG A 33 -1.58 -3.66 24.00
CA ARG A 33 -2.20 -4.42 22.91
C ARG A 33 -3.66 -4.72 23.20
N ALA A 34 -4.01 -5.00 24.45
CA ALA A 34 -5.36 -5.33 24.88
C ALA A 34 -6.32 -4.13 24.89
N ARG A 35 -5.80 -2.92 25.08
CA ARG A 35 -6.58 -1.67 25.08
C ARG A 35 -6.22 -0.82 23.85
N ILE A 36 -6.78 -1.16 22.72
CA ILE A 36 -6.57 -0.38 21.48
C ILE A 36 -7.40 0.91 21.59
N ASN A 37 -6.74 2.00 21.95
CA ASN A 37 -7.24 3.33 21.67
C ASN A 37 -6.66 3.74 20.31
N GLU A 38 -7.51 3.85 19.30
CA GLU A 38 -7.11 4.17 17.91
C GLU A 38 -6.40 5.53 17.81
N ASP A 39 -6.82 6.52 18.63
CA ASP A 39 -6.20 7.84 18.62
C ASP A 39 -4.78 7.80 19.21
N LEU A 40 -4.56 7.08 20.32
CA LEU A 40 -3.21 6.88 20.86
C LEU A 40 -2.30 6.12 19.88
N LEU A 41 -2.87 5.14 19.17
CA LEU A 41 -2.13 4.40 18.14
C LEU A 41 -1.76 5.33 16.96
N TRP A 42 -2.69 6.20 16.57
CA TRP A 42 -2.47 7.19 15.51
C TRP A 42 -1.37 8.19 15.89
N GLU A 43 -1.44 8.76 17.09
CA GLU A 43 -0.41 9.69 17.59
C GLU A 43 0.98 9.02 17.72
N ARG A 44 1.03 7.74 18.10
CA ARG A 44 2.28 6.98 18.08
C ARG A 44 2.85 6.84 16.66
N LYS A 45 2.00 6.53 15.69
CA LYS A 45 2.39 6.44 14.27
C LYS A 45 2.86 7.80 13.73
N LYS A 46 2.19 8.90 14.10
CA LYS A 46 2.61 10.27 13.74
C LYS A 46 3.99 10.59 14.30
N ARG A 47 4.24 10.25 15.57
CA ARG A 47 5.53 10.43 16.21
C ARG A 47 6.64 9.68 15.49
N TRP A 48 6.38 8.42 15.13
CA TRP A 48 7.31 7.60 14.36
C TRP A 48 7.59 8.20 12.98
N HIS A 49 6.56 8.66 12.29
CA HIS A 49 6.72 9.34 11.00
C HIS A 49 7.63 10.57 11.11
N ARG A 50 7.41 11.41 12.13
CA ARG A 50 8.25 12.60 12.38
C ARG A 50 9.71 12.24 12.68
N GLN A 51 9.94 11.15 13.43
CA GLN A 51 11.31 10.65 13.66
C GLN A 51 11.95 10.18 12.34
N LEU A 52 11.23 9.42 11.53
CA LEU A 52 11.72 9.01 10.21
C LEU A 52 12.03 10.22 9.33
N TYR A 53 11.15 11.21 9.30
CA TYR A 53 11.37 12.44 8.54
C TYR A 53 12.62 13.19 9.02
N ALA A 54 12.75 13.42 10.32
CA ALA A 54 13.91 14.07 10.92
C ALA A 54 15.23 13.30 10.65
N GLY A 55 15.17 11.96 10.63
CA GLY A 55 16.28 11.09 10.26
C GLY A 55 16.58 11.04 8.76
N GLY A 56 15.73 11.64 7.94
CA GLY A 56 15.88 11.65 6.48
C GLY A 56 15.43 10.35 5.79
N TRP A 57 14.52 9.62 6.40
CA TRP A 57 14.03 8.33 5.91
C TRP A 57 12.63 8.39 5.26
N ILE A 58 12.05 9.58 5.15
CA ILE A 58 10.81 9.83 4.39
C ILE A 58 11.15 10.47 3.05
N GLY A 59 10.35 10.18 2.02
CA GLY A 59 10.54 10.74 0.68
C GLY A 59 11.84 10.31 0.01
N LEU A 60 12.33 9.10 0.28
CA LEU A 60 13.60 8.60 -0.26
C LEU A 60 13.68 8.70 -1.78
N SER A 61 12.60 8.34 -2.49
CA SER A 61 12.52 8.37 -3.96
C SER A 61 12.30 9.77 -4.54
N TRP A 62 11.85 10.74 -3.72
CA TRP A 62 11.52 12.06 -4.22
C TRP A 62 12.78 12.84 -4.60
N PRO A 63 12.73 13.69 -5.64
CA PRO A 63 13.78 14.64 -5.97
C PRO A 63 14.12 15.55 -4.79
N ARG A 64 15.38 15.95 -4.71
CA ARG A 64 15.85 16.82 -3.61
C ARG A 64 15.19 18.19 -3.60
N GLU A 65 14.86 18.72 -4.77
CA GLU A 65 14.15 20.00 -4.94
C GLU A 65 12.76 20.01 -4.28
N TYR A 66 12.13 18.84 -4.12
CA TYR A 66 10.86 18.65 -3.43
C TYR A 66 11.02 18.13 -1.98
N GLY A 67 12.20 18.26 -1.39
CA GLY A 67 12.46 17.83 -0.02
C GLY A 67 12.81 16.34 0.14
N GLY A 68 12.88 15.60 -0.95
CA GLY A 68 13.26 14.19 -0.96
C GLY A 68 14.76 13.96 -0.84
N ARG A 69 15.18 12.71 -0.96
CA ARG A 69 16.58 12.30 -0.85
C ARG A 69 17.23 11.94 -2.19
N GLY A 70 16.45 11.73 -3.24
CA GLY A 70 16.94 11.26 -4.54
C GLY A 70 17.64 9.91 -4.44
N ALA A 71 17.18 9.07 -3.50
CA ALA A 71 17.79 7.76 -3.25
C ALA A 71 17.62 6.84 -4.47
N THR A 72 18.66 6.09 -4.76
CA THR A 72 18.64 5.07 -5.81
C THR A 72 17.64 3.97 -5.50
N PHE A 73 17.20 3.23 -6.50
CA PHE A 73 16.30 2.09 -6.29
C PHE A 73 16.87 1.04 -5.35
N ILE A 74 18.19 0.80 -5.40
CA ILE A 74 18.85 -0.15 -4.49
C ILE A 74 18.79 0.35 -3.05
N GLU A 75 19.05 1.62 -2.81
CA GLU A 75 18.95 2.22 -1.48
C GLU A 75 17.52 2.12 -0.92
N GLN A 76 16.49 2.35 -1.75
CA GLN A 76 15.10 2.16 -1.37
C GLN A 76 14.80 0.70 -1.00
N VAL A 77 15.28 -0.27 -1.79
CA VAL A 77 15.13 -1.71 -1.48
C VAL A 77 15.83 -2.08 -0.16
N ILE A 78 17.06 -1.61 0.06
CA ILE A 78 17.79 -1.84 1.30
C ILE A 78 17.01 -1.27 2.50
N TYR A 79 16.49 -0.05 2.38
CA TYR A 79 15.70 0.57 3.43
C TYR A 79 14.45 -0.27 3.78
N GLN A 80 13.70 -0.71 2.78
CA GLN A 80 12.52 -1.56 2.98
C GLN A 80 12.87 -2.91 3.63
N GLN A 81 14.00 -3.52 3.26
CA GLN A 81 14.49 -4.74 3.90
C GLN A 81 14.79 -4.54 5.38
N GLU A 82 15.42 -3.43 5.74
CA GLU A 82 15.73 -3.13 7.15
C GLU A 82 14.48 -2.78 7.96
N LEU A 83 13.49 -2.09 7.39
CA LEU A 83 12.18 -1.89 8.02
C LEU A 83 11.47 -3.23 8.26
N ALA A 84 11.46 -4.11 7.25
CA ALA A 84 10.83 -5.42 7.35
C ALA A 84 11.49 -6.30 8.42
N ARG A 85 12.83 -6.24 8.56
CA ARG A 85 13.57 -6.96 9.61
C ARG A 85 13.04 -6.67 11.02
N LEU A 86 12.63 -5.43 11.27
CA LEU A 86 12.09 -4.98 12.56
C LEU A 86 10.55 -4.96 12.60
N ASN A 87 9.88 -5.39 11.54
CA ASN A 87 8.43 -5.28 11.40
C ASN A 87 7.90 -3.85 11.63
N LEU A 88 8.63 -2.84 11.11
CA LEU A 88 8.30 -1.43 11.21
C LEU A 88 7.60 -0.93 9.95
N SER A 89 6.71 0.05 10.12
CA SER A 89 6.12 0.77 8.99
C SER A 89 7.03 1.91 8.52
N GLY A 90 6.96 2.26 7.22
CA GLY A 90 7.66 3.39 6.64
C GLY A 90 6.99 4.76 6.91
N GLY A 91 6.05 4.85 7.84
CA GLY A 91 5.32 6.08 8.18
C GLY A 91 3.82 5.94 8.07
N ILE A 92 3.08 7.05 8.23
CA ILE A 92 1.60 7.05 8.21
C ILE A 92 1.01 7.61 6.92
N ASN A 93 1.64 8.57 6.29
CA ASN A 93 1.14 9.22 5.07
C ASN A 93 1.59 8.46 3.81
N VAL A 94 1.36 7.14 3.80
CA VAL A 94 1.88 6.26 2.75
C VAL A 94 1.34 6.66 1.38
N LEU A 95 0.01 6.88 1.26
CA LEU A 95 -0.60 7.31 0.00
C LEU A 95 -0.07 8.68 -0.44
N GLY A 96 0.02 9.64 0.49
CA GLY A 96 0.62 10.94 0.22
C GLY A 96 2.02 10.84 -0.37
N ILE A 97 2.87 9.96 0.16
CA ILE A 97 4.27 9.84 -0.24
C ILE A 97 4.46 9.03 -1.52
N ILE A 98 3.74 7.92 -1.68
CA ILE A 98 3.98 7.00 -2.81
C ILE A 98 3.09 7.27 -4.02
N MET A 99 1.97 7.98 -3.87
CA MET A 99 0.97 8.21 -4.92
C MET A 99 0.69 9.69 -5.14
N ASN A 100 0.14 10.41 -4.15
CA ASN A 100 -0.30 11.80 -4.31
C ASN A 100 0.85 12.77 -4.57
N GLY A 101 1.94 12.67 -3.82
CA GLY A 101 3.11 13.52 -4.04
C GLY A 101 3.74 13.35 -5.43
N PRO A 102 4.04 12.13 -5.88
CA PRO A 102 4.46 11.88 -7.25
C PRO A 102 3.47 12.39 -8.32
N ALA A 103 2.15 12.24 -8.10
CA ALA A 103 1.15 12.79 -9.00
C ALA A 103 1.19 14.33 -9.02
N LEU A 104 1.33 14.97 -7.85
CA LEU A 104 1.51 16.42 -7.73
C LEU A 104 2.80 16.90 -8.44
N MET A 105 3.91 16.21 -8.26
CA MET A 105 5.18 16.55 -8.95
C MET A 105 5.04 16.48 -10.46
N GLN A 106 4.26 15.53 -10.99
CA GLN A 106 4.08 15.32 -12.41
C GLN A 106 3.02 16.25 -13.04
N TRP A 107 1.90 16.47 -12.34
CA TRP A 107 0.69 17.10 -12.89
C TRP A 107 0.30 18.42 -12.23
N GLY A 108 0.83 18.70 -11.04
CA GLY A 108 0.51 19.90 -10.29
C GLY A 108 1.14 21.16 -10.86
N THR A 109 0.49 22.30 -10.62
CA THR A 109 1.09 23.62 -10.87
C THR A 109 2.21 23.87 -9.84
N GLU A 110 3.07 24.86 -10.10
CA GLU A 110 4.15 25.22 -9.17
C GLU A 110 3.60 25.70 -7.81
N GLU A 111 2.41 26.35 -7.81
CA GLU A 111 1.69 26.73 -6.60
C GLU A 111 1.24 25.52 -5.80
N GLN A 112 0.64 24.53 -6.47
CA GLN A 112 0.21 23.28 -5.84
C GLN A 112 1.41 22.50 -5.27
N LYS A 113 2.51 22.39 -6.00
CA LYS A 113 3.74 21.73 -5.54
C LYS A 113 4.29 22.41 -4.29
N ARG A 114 4.42 23.74 -4.30
CA ARG A 114 4.90 24.52 -3.14
C ARG A 114 3.96 24.40 -1.93
N ARG A 115 2.66 24.35 -2.18
CA ARG A 115 1.65 24.27 -1.12
C ARG A 115 1.60 22.91 -0.45
N TYR A 116 1.67 21.81 -1.21
CA TYR A 116 1.28 20.50 -0.71
C TYR A 116 2.44 19.52 -0.47
N LEU A 117 3.55 19.61 -1.23
CA LEU A 117 4.58 18.56 -1.16
C LEU A 117 5.27 18.47 0.20
N GLN A 118 5.62 19.61 0.80
CA GLN A 118 6.29 19.61 2.10
C GLN A 118 5.39 19.10 3.24
N PRO A 119 4.12 19.54 3.39
CA PRO A 119 3.19 18.99 4.39
C PRO A 119 2.91 17.49 4.22
N ILE A 120 2.93 16.97 2.98
CA ILE A 120 2.84 15.53 2.72
C ILE A 120 4.04 14.79 3.34
N LEU A 121 5.26 15.29 3.14
CA LEU A 121 6.47 14.65 3.66
C LEU A 121 6.55 14.65 5.18
N THR A 122 6.13 15.74 5.83
CA THR A 122 6.13 15.86 7.29
C THR A 122 4.96 15.13 7.95
N ALA A 123 3.96 14.72 7.17
CA ALA A 123 2.64 14.26 7.63
C ALA A 123 1.93 15.29 8.53
N ASP A 124 2.15 16.56 8.26
CA ASP A 124 1.31 17.64 8.80
C ASP A 124 -0.04 17.66 8.11
N GLU A 125 -0.09 17.20 6.86
CA GLU A 125 -1.31 16.95 6.08
C GLU A 125 -1.33 15.51 5.59
N ILE A 126 -2.37 14.79 5.96
CA ILE A 126 -2.59 13.40 5.54
C ILE A 126 -3.45 13.39 4.28
N TRP A 127 -3.07 12.57 3.32
CA TRP A 127 -3.76 12.48 2.04
C TRP A 127 -4.41 11.11 1.85
N CYS A 128 -5.61 11.10 1.29
CA CYS A 128 -6.30 9.91 0.83
C CYS A 128 -6.59 9.96 -0.68
N GLU A 129 -7.20 8.91 -1.23
CA GLU A 129 -7.54 8.80 -2.63
C GLU A 129 -8.98 8.36 -2.86
N GLY A 130 -9.76 9.21 -3.51
CA GLY A 130 -11.13 8.95 -3.92
C GLY A 130 -11.21 8.38 -5.33
N MET A 131 -10.97 7.08 -5.47
CA MET A 131 -10.99 6.37 -6.76
C MET A 131 -12.27 5.57 -6.95
N SER A 132 -12.39 4.44 -6.25
CA SER A 132 -13.45 3.45 -6.40
C SER A 132 -14.81 3.98 -5.95
N GLU A 133 -15.87 3.49 -6.60
CA GLU A 133 -17.26 3.72 -6.25
C GLU A 133 -17.99 2.37 -6.06
N PRO A 134 -19.18 2.32 -5.44
CA PRO A 134 -19.92 1.08 -5.29
C PRO A 134 -20.14 0.33 -6.62
N GLY A 135 -20.30 1.05 -7.73
CA GLY A 135 -20.47 0.51 -9.08
C GLY A 135 -19.21 0.49 -9.96
N ALA A 136 -18.06 1.01 -9.48
CA ALA A 136 -16.85 1.17 -10.29
C ALA A 136 -15.60 0.87 -9.47
N GLY A 137 -15.15 -0.38 -9.48
CA GLY A 137 -13.91 -0.85 -8.88
C GLY A 137 -12.85 -1.18 -9.94
N SER A 138 -12.86 -2.41 -10.47
CA SER A 138 -11.92 -2.81 -11.53
C SER A 138 -12.07 -1.99 -12.81
N ASP A 139 -13.29 -1.56 -13.15
CA ASP A 139 -13.57 -0.61 -14.24
C ASP A 139 -13.66 0.82 -13.70
N LEU A 140 -12.53 1.38 -13.27
CA LEU A 140 -12.44 2.75 -12.76
C LEU A 140 -12.88 3.81 -13.80
N ALA A 141 -12.81 3.50 -15.08
CA ALA A 141 -13.29 4.42 -16.11
C ALA A 141 -14.80 4.65 -16.04
N SER A 142 -15.54 3.83 -15.33
CA SER A 142 -17.01 3.91 -15.20
C SER A 142 -17.48 4.67 -13.95
N ILE A 143 -16.62 5.47 -13.29
CA ILE A 143 -16.99 6.31 -12.15
C ILE A 143 -18.12 7.28 -12.52
N GLN A 144 -19.01 7.55 -11.55
CA GLN A 144 -20.21 8.37 -11.68
C GLN A 144 -20.18 9.64 -10.82
N THR A 145 -19.30 9.71 -9.79
CA THR A 145 -19.10 10.95 -9.01
C THR A 145 -18.83 12.08 -9.99
N ARG A 146 -19.71 13.07 -10.05
CA ARG A 146 -19.65 14.16 -11.03
C ARG A 146 -19.07 15.43 -10.42
N ALA A 147 -18.50 16.27 -11.27
CA ALA A 147 -18.09 17.63 -10.93
C ALA A 147 -18.50 18.56 -12.07
N GLU A 148 -19.31 19.55 -11.75
CA GLU A 148 -19.83 20.52 -12.71
C GLU A 148 -19.14 21.87 -12.49
N LEU A 149 -18.57 22.45 -13.55
CA LEU A 149 -17.94 23.77 -13.48
C LEU A 149 -19.00 24.86 -13.35
N GLN A 150 -18.97 25.61 -12.27
CA GLN A 150 -19.84 26.74 -12.01
C GLN A 150 -18.98 27.95 -11.58
N GLY A 151 -18.71 28.86 -12.51
CA GLY A 151 -17.80 29.99 -12.31
C GLY A 151 -16.39 29.51 -11.97
N ASP A 152 -15.88 29.89 -10.80
CA ASP A 152 -14.53 29.53 -10.33
C ASP A 152 -14.50 28.26 -9.48
N TYR A 153 -15.59 27.49 -9.44
CA TYR A 153 -15.71 26.29 -8.64
C TYR A 153 -16.17 25.08 -9.47
N LEU A 154 -15.71 23.93 -9.04
CA LEU A 154 -16.26 22.63 -9.45
C LEU A 154 -17.19 22.15 -8.32
N ILE A 155 -18.47 21.91 -8.64
CA ILE A 155 -19.46 21.42 -7.68
C ILE A 155 -19.48 19.90 -7.76
N VAL A 156 -19.05 19.25 -6.68
CA VAL A 156 -18.87 17.80 -6.64
C VAL A 156 -20.05 17.14 -5.95
N ASN A 157 -20.59 16.09 -6.62
CA ASN A 157 -21.66 15.25 -6.10
C ASN A 157 -21.40 13.80 -6.40
N GLY A 158 -21.50 12.92 -5.40
CA GLY A 158 -21.34 11.47 -5.57
C GLY A 158 -20.83 10.76 -4.32
N GLN A 159 -20.33 9.55 -4.53
CA GLN A 159 -19.85 8.68 -3.46
C GLN A 159 -18.59 7.95 -3.88
N LYS A 160 -17.63 7.85 -2.95
CA LYS A 160 -16.47 6.99 -3.07
C LYS A 160 -16.49 5.92 -1.98
N VAL A 161 -15.87 4.78 -2.26
CA VAL A 161 -15.79 3.65 -1.33
C VAL A 161 -14.38 3.06 -1.31
N TRP A 162 -14.04 2.35 -0.24
CA TRP A 162 -12.72 1.75 -0.01
C TRP A 162 -11.58 2.77 0.12
N THR A 163 -11.90 4.00 0.47
CA THR A 163 -10.90 5.05 0.65
C THR A 163 -10.13 4.83 1.95
N THR A 164 -8.84 4.53 1.82
CA THR A 164 -7.94 4.26 2.95
C THR A 164 -7.71 5.55 3.76
N VAL A 165 -7.85 5.46 5.08
CA VAL A 165 -7.61 6.50 6.09
C VAL A 165 -8.35 7.83 5.87
N ALA A 166 -9.44 7.87 5.10
CA ALA A 166 -10.18 9.10 4.82
C ALA A 166 -10.69 9.80 6.09
N GLN A 167 -10.99 9.04 7.17
CA GLN A 167 -11.39 9.57 8.47
C GLN A 167 -10.28 10.36 9.20
N ARG A 168 -9.06 10.33 8.68
CA ARG A 168 -7.88 11.02 9.22
C ARG A 168 -7.21 11.94 8.19
N ALA A 169 -7.77 11.99 6.97
CA ALA A 169 -7.19 12.74 5.87
C ALA A 169 -7.62 14.20 5.90
N ASP A 170 -6.66 15.07 5.58
CA ASP A 170 -6.89 16.50 5.38
C ASP A 170 -7.26 16.78 3.92
N PHE A 171 -6.67 16.05 2.98
CA PHE A 171 -6.91 16.20 1.55
C PHE A 171 -7.18 14.85 0.87
N CYS A 172 -7.98 14.93 -0.20
CA CYS A 172 -8.28 13.80 -1.08
C CYS A 172 -7.88 14.12 -2.52
N GLN A 173 -7.07 13.27 -3.15
CA GLN A 173 -6.97 13.23 -4.60
C GLN A 173 -8.20 12.52 -5.14
N LEU A 174 -9.16 13.28 -5.65
CA LEU A 174 -10.47 12.78 -6.06
C LEU A 174 -10.59 12.69 -7.58
N PHE A 175 -11.00 11.53 -8.08
CA PHE A 175 -11.32 11.32 -9.50
C PHE A 175 -12.81 11.43 -9.74
N VAL A 176 -13.21 12.28 -10.69
CA VAL A 176 -14.60 12.66 -10.97
C VAL A 176 -14.92 12.63 -12.44
N ARG A 177 -16.20 12.53 -12.78
CA ARG A 177 -16.75 12.71 -14.12
C ARG A 177 -17.06 14.19 -14.34
N THR A 178 -16.30 14.86 -15.21
CA THR A 178 -16.51 16.27 -15.58
C THR A 178 -17.26 16.44 -16.89
N ASP A 179 -17.18 15.46 -17.80
CA ASP A 179 -17.95 15.45 -19.03
C ASP A 179 -18.49 14.05 -19.34
N PRO A 180 -19.79 13.81 -19.10
CA PRO A 180 -20.43 12.52 -19.37
C PRO A 180 -20.69 12.27 -20.87
N SER A 181 -20.59 13.29 -21.73
CA SER A 181 -20.78 13.14 -23.18
C SER A 181 -19.57 12.54 -23.90
N LEU A 182 -18.40 12.60 -23.27
CA LEU A 182 -17.16 12.04 -23.78
C LEU A 182 -17.03 10.54 -23.48
N PRO A 183 -16.23 9.81 -24.28
CA PRO A 183 -15.87 8.43 -23.93
C PRO A 183 -15.33 8.33 -22.50
N LYS A 184 -15.64 7.26 -21.78
CA LYS A 184 -15.41 7.11 -20.33
C LYS A 184 -13.99 7.43 -19.85
N HIS A 185 -12.96 7.22 -20.69
CA HIS A 185 -11.56 7.57 -20.38
C HIS A 185 -11.20 9.05 -20.67
N LYS A 186 -12.08 9.81 -21.33
CA LYS A 186 -11.80 11.18 -21.76
C LYS A 186 -12.62 12.24 -21.02
N GLY A 187 -13.63 11.87 -20.25
CA GLY A 187 -14.50 12.79 -19.53
C GLY A 187 -14.24 12.82 -18.03
N MET A 188 -13.03 12.46 -17.59
CA MET A 188 -12.64 12.42 -16.19
C MET A 188 -11.66 13.54 -15.85
N SER A 189 -11.72 14.05 -14.62
CA SER A 189 -10.73 14.96 -14.05
C SER A 189 -10.25 14.49 -12.69
N ALA A 190 -9.09 14.99 -12.26
CA ALA A 190 -8.58 14.78 -10.93
C ALA A 190 -8.61 16.12 -10.16
N LEU A 191 -9.07 16.08 -8.91
CA LEU A 191 -9.22 17.25 -8.04
C LEU A 191 -8.47 17.05 -6.74
N ILE A 192 -7.99 18.14 -6.15
CA ILE A 192 -7.52 18.20 -4.76
C ILE A 192 -8.67 18.72 -3.92
N VAL A 193 -9.25 17.88 -3.07
CA VAL A 193 -10.41 18.22 -2.23
C VAL A 193 -9.98 18.31 -0.77
N ASP A 194 -10.29 19.43 -0.14
CA ASP A 194 -10.20 19.59 1.31
C ASP A 194 -11.29 18.73 1.97
N MET A 195 -10.89 17.76 2.79
CA MET A 195 -11.79 16.80 3.43
C MET A 195 -12.66 17.43 4.54
N HIS A 196 -12.33 18.66 4.95
CA HIS A 196 -13.10 19.44 5.92
C HIS A 196 -14.13 20.38 5.26
N SER A 197 -14.22 20.37 3.92
CA SER A 197 -15.19 21.18 3.18
C SER A 197 -16.63 20.82 3.54
N ALA A 198 -17.51 21.83 3.57
CA ALA A 198 -18.95 21.60 3.71
C ALA A 198 -19.45 20.65 2.61
N GLY A 199 -20.30 19.69 2.98
CA GLY A 199 -20.85 18.68 2.07
C GLY A 199 -20.00 17.39 1.97
N VAL A 200 -18.81 17.32 2.59
CA VAL A 200 -18.03 16.10 2.71
C VAL A 200 -18.46 15.33 3.96
N THR A 201 -18.86 14.08 3.77
CA THR A 201 -19.17 13.16 4.88
C THR A 201 -18.38 11.88 4.76
N VAL A 202 -17.61 11.52 5.79
CA VAL A 202 -16.80 10.29 5.84
C VAL A 202 -17.44 9.28 6.78
N LYS A 203 -17.64 8.05 6.30
CA LYS A 203 -18.18 6.93 7.09
C LYS A 203 -17.20 5.76 7.09
N PRO A 204 -16.57 5.45 8.24
CA PRO A 204 -15.70 4.27 8.35
C PRO A 204 -16.45 2.97 8.08
N LEU A 205 -15.82 2.08 7.30
CA LEU A 205 -16.34 0.74 6.99
C LEU A 205 -15.69 -0.28 7.92
N LYS A 206 -16.50 -0.87 8.80
CA LYS A 206 -16.02 -1.96 9.66
C LYS A 206 -15.80 -3.21 8.81
N GLN A 207 -14.55 -3.67 8.78
CA GLN A 207 -14.12 -4.83 8.03
C GLN A 207 -14.31 -6.11 8.86
N VAL A 208 -14.20 -7.25 8.20
CA VAL A 208 -14.26 -8.57 8.84
C VAL A 208 -13.13 -8.77 9.87
N THR A 209 -12.04 -8.02 9.77
CA THR A 209 -10.94 -7.99 10.74
C THR A 209 -11.29 -7.26 12.05
N GLY A 210 -12.40 -6.52 12.08
CA GLY A 210 -12.78 -5.59 13.14
C GLY A 210 -12.20 -4.18 12.97
N ASP A 211 -11.22 -3.98 12.09
CA ASP A 211 -10.64 -2.66 11.78
C ASP A 211 -11.60 -1.83 10.91
N ALA A 212 -11.36 -0.52 10.81
CA ALA A 212 -12.15 0.41 10.01
C ALA A 212 -11.26 1.46 9.31
N GLU A 213 -10.18 1.00 8.67
CA GLU A 213 -9.26 1.87 7.93
C GLU A 213 -9.77 2.30 6.56
N PHE A 214 -10.74 1.57 5.99
CA PHE A 214 -11.41 1.95 4.76
C PHE A 214 -12.69 2.72 5.06
N ASN A 215 -13.06 3.62 4.13
CA ASN A 215 -14.19 4.51 4.32
C ASN A 215 -15.03 4.61 3.05
N GLU A 216 -16.30 4.97 3.26
CA GLU A 216 -17.13 5.64 2.27
C GLU A 216 -16.97 7.15 2.45
N ILE A 217 -16.97 7.87 1.33
CA ILE A 217 -16.99 9.34 1.32
C ILE A 217 -18.20 9.77 0.47
N PHE A 218 -19.04 10.60 1.03
CA PHE A 218 -20.15 11.23 0.33
C PHE A 218 -19.82 12.69 0.07
N PHE A 219 -20.12 13.14 -1.14
CA PHE A 219 -19.95 14.52 -1.59
C PHE A 219 -21.34 15.06 -1.98
N GLU A 220 -21.80 16.10 -1.28
CA GLU A 220 -23.09 16.74 -1.48
C GLU A 220 -22.86 18.23 -1.71
N ASP A 221 -22.93 18.66 -2.98
CA ASP A 221 -22.68 20.04 -3.43
C ASP A 221 -21.35 20.64 -2.93
N VAL A 222 -20.31 19.80 -2.86
CA VAL A 222 -18.99 20.23 -2.38
C VAL A 222 -18.35 21.18 -3.38
N ARG A 223 -18.01 22.39 -2.92
CA ARG A 223 -17.41 23.44 -3.72
C ARG A 223 -15.89 23.30 -3.72
N VAL A 224 -15.32 22.88 -4.82
CA VAL A 224 -13.87 22.74 -5.02
C VAL A 224 -13.37 23.87 -5.92
N PRO A 225 -12.43 24.73 -5.47
CA PRO A 225 -11.88 25.78 -6.30
C PRO A 225 -11.28 25.23 -7.60
N LYS A 226 -11.43 25.95 -8.71
CA LYS A 226 -10.92 25.54 -10.01
C LYS A 226 -9.39 25.36 -10.03
N GLU A 227 -8.67 26.14 -9.23
CA GLU A 227 -7.23 26.01 -9.04
C GLU A 227 -6.82 24.68 -8.38
N ASN A 228 -7.74 23.95 -7.77
CA ASN A 228 -7.51 22.62 -7.21
C ASN A 228 -7.67 21.49 -8.25
N LEU A 229 -7.83 21.83 -9.52
CA LEU A 229 -7.75 20.86 -10.61
C LEU A 229 -6.30 20.33 -10.69
N LEU A 230 -6.13 19.02 -10.60
CA LEU A 230 -4.82 18.36 -10.75
C LEU A 230 -4.66 17.87 -12.19
N GLY A 231 -3.79 18.50 -12.92
CA GLY A 231 -3.65 18.29 -14.37
C GLY A 231 -4.76 18.96 -15.19
N PRO A 232 -4.90 18.65 -16.49
CA PRO A 232 -5.88 19.29 -17.37
C PRO A 232 -7.31 18.82 -17.09
N LEU A 233 -8.28 19.71 -17.32
CA LEU A 233 -9.71 19.35 -17.32
C LEU A 233 -9.95 18.22 -18.34
N ASN A 234 -10.72 17.21 -17.96
CA ASN A 234 -10.96 15.98 -18.72
C ASN A 234 -9.70 15.12 -18.97
N GLY A 235 -8.57 15.46 -18.33
CA GLY A 235 -7.31 14.71 -18.37
C GLY A 235 -7.10 13.75 -17.20
N GLY A 236 -8.09 13.57 -16.34
CA GLY A 236 -7.97 12.77 -15.10
C GLY A 236 -7.59 11.31 -15.32
N TRP A 237 -7.89 10.74 -16.49
CA TRP A 237 -7.48 9.36 -16.78
C TRP A 237 -5.96 9.20 -16.84
N GLN A 238 -5.23 10.17 -17.43
CA GLN A 238 -3.76 10.14 -17.47
C GLN A 238 -3.18 10.31 -16.05
N VAL A 239 -3.77 11.20 -15.26
CA VAL A 239 -3.40 11.37 -13.84
C VAL A 239 -3.62 10.05 -13.08
N LEU A 240 -4.78 9.42 -13.22
CA LEU A 240 -5.11 8.13 -12.59
C LEU A 240 -4.11 7.03 -12.95
N VAL A 241 -3.83 6.87 -14.24
CA VAL A 241 -2.89 5.85 -14.72
C VAL A 241 -1.49 6.07 -14.13
N SER A 242 -1.00 7.33 -14.10
CA SER A 242 0.30 7.64 -13.50
C SER A 242 0.31 7.38 -11.98
N THR A 243 -0.76 7.74 -11.27
CA THR A 243 -0.92 7.47 -9.84
C THR A 243 -0.84 5.96 -9.54
N LEU A 244 -1.61 5.15 -10.30
CA LEU A 244 -1.57 3.68 -10.18
C LEU A 244 -0.23 3.06 -10.58
N MET A 245 0.53 3.69 -11.46
CA MET A 245 1.90 3.25 -11.77
C MET A 245 2.83 3.47 -10.57
N HIS A 246 2.72 4.59 -9.87
CA HIS A 246 3.50 4.85 -8.65
C HIS A 246 3.16 3.85 -7.53
N GLU A 247 1.87 3.52 -7.34
CA GLU A 247 1.44 2.45 -6.43
C GLU A 247 2.15 1.11 -6.72
N ARG A 248 2.14 0.69 -7.97
CA ARG A 248 2.78 -0.56 -8.39
C ARG A 248 4.30 -0.56 -8.15
N PHE A 249 4.94 0.59 -8.22
CA PHE A 249 6.35 0.72 -7.86
C PHE A 249 6.59 0.47 -6.38
N GLY A 250 5.72 0.95 -5.49
CA GLY A 250 5.78 0.66 -4.06
C GLY A 250 5.52 -0.82 -3.74
N ILE A 251 4.57 -1.46 -4.43
CA ILE A 251 4.23 -2.88 -4.23
C ILE A 251 5.33 -3.82 -4.75
N SER A 252 6.05 -3.47 -5.81
CA SER A 252 7.14 -4.30 -6.34
C SER A 252 8.34 -4.40 -5.37
N GLU A 253 8.41 -3.53 -4.37
CA GLU A 253 9.39 -3.57 -3.28
C GLU A 253 9.19 -4.74 -2.31
N THR A 254 8.16 -5.54 -2.49
CA THR A 254 7.91 -6.76 -1.71
C THR A 254 8.94 -7.89 -1.96
N VAL A 255 10.20 -7.52 -2.22
CA VAL A 255 11.35 -8.43 -2.07
C VAL A 255 11.54 -8.79 -0.58
N ALA A 256 11.09 -7.93 0.33
CA ALA A 256 11.16 -8.13 1.77
C ALA A 256 9.77 -8.46 2.36
N GLY A 257 9.69 -9.32 3.35
CA GLY A 257 8.47 -9.57 4.14
C GLY A 257 7.99 -11.02 4.09
N GLY A 258 8.01 -11.71 2.97
CA GLY A 258 7.60 -13.11 2.89
C GLY A 258 8.52 -14.05 3.69
N GLU A 259 9.81 -13.75 3.75
CA GLU A 259 10.78 -14.51 4.55
C GLU A 259 10.48 -14.42 6.05
N VAL A 260 10.03 -13.26 6.53
CA VAL A 260 9.62 -13.07 7.93
C VAL A 260 8.38 -13.90 8.25
N ILE A 261 7.37 -13.90 7.35
CA ILE A 261 6.16 -14.70 7.52
C ILE A 261 6.53 -16.19 7.53
N LEU A 262 7.40 -16.66 6.63
CA LEU A 262 7.85 -18.03 6.59
C LEU A 262 8.56 -18.43 7.89
N SER A 263 9.45 -17.58 8.41
CA SER A 263 10.11 -17.82 9.70
C SER A 263 9.10 -17.96 10.83
N GLN A 264 8.08 -17.09 10.89
CA GLN A 264 7.00 -17.19 11.86
C GLN A 264 6.16 -18.47 11.70
N LEU A 265 5.93 -18.94 10.45
CA LEU A 265 5.25 -20.21 10.21
C LEU A 265 6.07 -21.41 10.70
N VAL A 266 7.38 -21.36 10.51
CA VAL A 266 8.30 -22.40 11.02
C VAL A 266 8.26 -22.44 12.56
N GLU A 267 8.31 -21.29 13.22
CA GLU A 267 8.21 -21.22 14.69
C GLU A 267 6.82 -21.70 15.18
N LEU A 268 5.75 -21.32 14.48
CA LEU A 268 4.41 -21.84 14.78
C LEU A 268 4.38 -23.38 14.69
N ALA A 269 4.94 -23.96 13.60
CA ALA A 269 4.98 -25.41 13.44
C ALA A 269 5.81 -26.11 14.53
N LYS A 270 6.93 -25.50 14.97
CA LYS A 270 7.74 -26.01 16.09
C LYS A 270 6.94 -26.05 17.41
N GLY A 271 6.15 -25.00 17.65
CA GLY A 271 5.33 -24.88 18.87
C GLY A 271 4.02 -25.68 18.83
N THR A 272 3.59 -26.14 17.66
CA THR A 272 2.34 -26.89 17.49
C THR A 272 2.56 -28.38 17.72
N VAL A 273 1.72 -29.01 18.56
CA VAL A 273 1.73 -30.44 18.81
C VAL A 273 0.54 -31.10 18.11
N LEU A 274 0.81 -32.10 17.27
CA LEU A 274 -0.18 -32.90 16.58
C LEU A 274 0.01 -34.36 17.01
N ASN A 275 -1.04 -34.98 17.53
CA ASN A 275 -1.00 -36.38 18.00
C ASN A 275 0.17 -36.68 18.94
N GLY A 276 0.52 -35.74 19.80
CA GLY A 276 1.57 -35.90 20.82
C GLY A 276 3.01 -35.63 20.36
N ILE A 277 3.21 -35.27 19.10
CA ILE A 277 4.53 -34.93 18.51
C ILE A 277 4.52 -33.54 17.87
N SER A 278 5.67 -32.89 17.79
CA SER A 278 5.76 -31.58 17.11
C SER A 278 5.33 -31.70 15.65
N ALA A 279 4.54 -30.72 15.18
CA ALA A 279 4.07 -30.64 13.79
C ALA A 279 5.22 -30.62 12.76
N THR A 280 6.43 -30.26 13.18
CA THR A 280 7.62 -30.29 12.30
C THR A 280 8.06 -31.71 11.91
N PHE A 281 7.57 -32.75 12.58
CA PHE A 281 7.80 -34.15 12.18
C PHE A 281 6.80 -34.66 11.15
N ASP A 282 5.69 -33.94 10.91
CA ASP A 282 4.73 -34.26 9.88
C ASP A 282 5.31 -33.93 8.49
N GLU A 283 5.30 -34.93 7.60
CA GLU A 283 5.90 -34.84 6.28
C GLU A 283 5.18 -33.81 5.39
N GLY A 284 3.84 -33.77 5.45
CA GLY A 284 3.01 -32.83 4.70
C GLY A 284 3.27 -31.37 5.12
N ILE A 285 3.43 -31.11 6.42
CA ILE A 285 3.76 -29.80 6.96
C ILE A 285 5.15 -29.35 6.48
N ARG A 286 6.14 -30.25 6.56
CA ARG A 286 7.50 -29.97 6.08
C ARG A 286 7.52 -29.64 4.60
N GLN A 287 6.82 -30.42 3.78
CA GLN A 287 6.73 -30.20 2.33
C GLN A 287 6.04 -28.87 2.01
N ALA A 288 4.97 -28.51 2.72
CA ALA A 288 4.30 -27.22 2.54
C ALA A 288 5.23 -26.04 2.87
N LEU A 289 5.97 -26.11 3.96
CA LEU A 289 6.93 -25.07 4.36
C LEU A 289 8.08 -24.96 3.33
N ALA A 290 8.59 -26.09 2.83
CA ALA A 290 9.59 -26.13 1.78
C ALA A 290 9.08 -25.52 0.46
N GLN A 291 7.83 -25.81 0.08
CA GLN A 291 7.19 -25.22 -1.10
C GLN A 291 7.08 -23.70 -0.97
N PHE A 292 6.65 -23.18 0.19
CA PHE A 292 6.62 -21.74 0.43
C PHE A 292 8.01 -21.11 0.33
N ALA A 293 9.04 -21.76 0.85
CA ALA A 293 10.42 -21.30 0.74
C ALA A 293 10.87 -21.19 -0.73
N CYS A 294 10.57 -22.21 -1.55
CA CYS A 294 10.88 -22.20 -2.98
C CYS A 294 10.16 -21.07 -3.73
N GLU A 295 8.87 -20.88 -3.45
CA GLU A 295 8.09 -19.82 -4.11
C GLU A 295 8.54 -18.41 -3.69
N LEU A 296 8.89 -18.22 -2.42
CA LEU A 296 9.47 -16.96 -1.94
C LEU A 296 10.83 -16.69 -2.59
N ALA A 297 11.67 -17.69 -2.75
CA ALA A 297 12.94 -17.57 -3.47
C ALA A 297 12.70 -17.19 -4.94
N ALA A 298 11.78 -17.85 -5.63
CA ALA A 298 11.42 -17.52 -7.01
C ALA A 298 10.90 -16.08 -7.14
N LYS A 299 10.02 -15.65 -6.23
CA LYS A 299 9.54 -14.27 -6.14
C LYS A 299 10.68 -13.27 -5.96
N LYS A 300 11.61 -13.54 -5.04
CA LYS A 300 12.78 -12.71 -4.76
C LYS A 300 13.63 -12.51 -6.02
N TYR A 301 13.96 -13.58 -6.72
CA TYR A 301 14.78 -13.49 -7.93
C TYR A 301 14.05 -12.80 -9.09
N ASN A 302 12.75 -12.95 -9.23
CA ASN A 302 11.97 -12.18 -10.18
C ASN A 302 11.97 -10.68 -9.84
N GLY A 303 11.87 -10.32 -8.56
CA GLY A 303 12.01 -8.94 -8.09
C GLY A 303 13.39 -8.34 -8.41
N LEU A 304 14.48 -9.09 -8.15
CA LEU A 304 15.85 -8.67 -8.50
C LEU A 304 16.02 -8.51 -10.01
N ARG A 305 15.39 -9.36 -10.82
CA ARG A 305 15.39 -9.22 -12.29
C ARG A 305 14.69 -7.92 -12.73
N ALA A 306 13.54 -7.61 -12.15
CA ALA A 306 12.83 -6.37 -12.42
C ALA A 306 13.65 -5.15 -11.99
N LEU A 307 14.27 -5.20 -10.81
CA LEU A 307 15.20 -4.16 -10.32
C LEU A 307 16.36 -3.95 -11.28
N THR A 308 16.98 -5.01 -11.78
CA THR A 308 18.09 -4.95 -12.76
C THR A 308 17.67 -4.23 -14.05
N LYS A 309 16.44 -4.46 -14.55
CA LYS A 309 15.91 -3.73 -15.72
C LYS A 309 15.79 -2.23 -15.42
N ARG A 310 15.26 -1.85 -14.27
CA ARG A 310 15.13 -0.44 -13.86
C ARG A 310 16.48 0.26 -13.73
N LEU A 311 17.48 -0.41 -13.16
CA LEU A 311 18.85 0.13 -13.03
C LEU A 311 19.51 0.37 -14.40
N LYS A 312 19.07 -0.35 -15.45
CA LYS A 312 19.48 -0.13 -16.83
C LYS A 312 18.64 0.96 -17.55
N GLY A 313 17.79 1.70 -16.85
CA GLY A 313 16.92 2.72 -17.43
C GLY A 313 15.75 2.17 -18.27
N LEU A 314 15.50 0.86 -18.22
CA LEU A 314 14.39 0.27 -18.95
C LEU A 314 13.08 0.51 -18.19
N PRO A 315 11.98 0.85 -18.89
CA PRO A 315 10.69 1.05 -18.25
C PRO A 315 10.22 -0.25 -17.58
N PRO A 316 9.48 -0.15 -16.47
CA PRO A 316 8.85 -1.31 -15.86
C PRO A 316 7.85 -1.92 -16.83
N GLY A 317 7.94 -3.23 -16.98
CA GLY A 317 7.05 -4.01 -17.84
C GLY A 317 5.87 -4.60 -17.08
N ALA A 318 5.09 -5.41 -17.79
CA ALA A 318 3.97 -6.16 -17.22
C ALA A 318 4.42 -7.22 -16.19
N GLU A 319 5.74 -7.45 -16.04
CA GLU A 319 6.31 -8.36 -15.03
C GLU A 319 5.94 -7.96 -13.58
N ALA A 320 5.65 -6.69 -13.33
CA ALA A 320 5.13 -6.23 -12.03
C ALA A 320 3.81 -6.96 -11.67
N SER A 321 2.98 -7.30 -12.67
CA SER A 321 1.76 -8.09 -12.49
C SER A 321 2.03 -9.51 -11.98
N ILE A 322 3.13 -10.14 -12.40
CA ILE A 322 3.56 -11.44 -11.89
C ILE A 322 3.90 -11.32 -10.40
N GLY A 323 4.68 -10.30 -10.05
CA GLY A 323 5.07 -10.05 -8.65
C GLY A 323 3.86 -9.84 -7.75
N LYS A 324 2.90 -9.02 -8.17
CA LYS A 324 1.66 -8.77 -7.43
C LYS A 324 0.82 -10.05 -7.29
N LEU A 325 0.55 -10.76 -8.36
CA LEU A 325 -0.25 -11.98 -8.37
C LEU A 325 0.34 -13.04 -7.42
N VAL A 326 1.62 -13.37 -7.61
CA VAL A 326 2.32 -14.39 -6.79
C VAL A 326 2.36 -13.96 -5.32
N SER A 327 2.68 -12.70 -5.02
CA SER A 327 2.77 -12.21 -3.64
C SER A 327 1.47 -12.35 -2.89
N THR A 328 0.36 -11.95 -3.50
CA THR A 328 -0.94 -11.91 -2.84
C THR A 328 -1.55 -13.30 -2.67
N GLU A 329 -1.47 -14.16 -3.69
CA GLU A 329 -1.95 -15.54 -3.61
C GLU A 329 -1.08 -16.41 -2.68
N LEU A 330 0.24 -16.18 -2.64
CA LEU A 330 1.13 -16.86 -1.70
C LEU A 330 0.83 -16.44 -0.26
N SER A 331 0.59 -15.16 0.00
CA SER A 331 0.21 -14.65 1.34
C SER A 331 -1.07 -15.32 1.85
N GLN A 332 -2.09 -15.47 1.00
CA GLN A 332 -3.32 -16.19 1.37
C GLN A 332 -3.03 -17.66 1.72
N ARG A 333 -2.23 -18.36 0.92
CA ARG A 333 -1.89 -19.77 1.18
C ARG A 333 -1.08 -19.94 2.46
N MET A 334 -0.13 -19.05 2.74
CA MET A 334 0.69 -19.08 3.96
C MET A 334 -0.14 -18.81 5.21
N THR A 335 -1.02 -17.82 5.20
CA THR A 335 -1.88 -17.52 6.35
C THR A 335 -2.94 -18.60 6.57
N LYS A 336 -3.53 -19.15 5.49
CA LYS A 336 -4.44 -20.30 5.55
C LYS A 336 -3.75 -21.55 6.11
N PHE A 337 -2.48 -21.74 5.79
CA PHE A 337 -1.69 -22.83 6.38
C PHE A 337 -1.51 -22.61 7.89
N ALA A 338 -1.20 -21.38 8.34
CA ALA A 338 -1.11 -21.07 9.77
C ALA A 338 -2.41 -21.35 10.51
N THR A 339 -3.56 -20.93 9.97
CA THR A 339 -4.86 -21.19 10.61
C THR A 339 -5.20 -22.68 10.68
N ARG A 340 -4.77 -23.48 9.69
CA ARG A 340 -4.90 -24.95 9.75
C ARG A 340 -4.03 -25.57 10.85
N LEU A 341 -2.80 -25.10 11.03
CA LEU A 341 -1.92 -25.56 12.12
C LEU A 341 -2.50 -25.24 13.48
N LEU A 342 -3.13 -24.08 13.64
CA LEU A 342 -3.78 -23.67 14.88
C LEU A 342 -5.05 -24.46 15.20
N GLY A 343 -5.67 -25.08 14.19
CA GLY A 343 -6.92 -25.84 14.36
C GLY A 343 -8.01 -24.99 15.04
N PRO A 344 -8.68 -25.49 16.10
CA PRO A 344 -9.73 -24.74 16.79
C PRO A 344 -9.27 -23.39 17.37
N TYR A 345 -8.00 -23.24 17.73
CA TYR A 345 -7.47 -21.98 18.25
C TYR A 345 -7.46 -20.84 17.23
N ALA A 346 -7.56 -21.16 15.95
CA ALA A 346 -7.69 -20.15 14.90
C ALA A 346 -9.00 -19.35 14.96
N THR A 347 -10.01 -19.84 15.70
CA THR A 347 -11.30 -19.14 15.88
C THR A 347 -11.31 -18.14 17.04
N LEU A 348 -10.24 -18.11 17.83
CA LEU A 348 -10.15 -17.22 18.98
C LEU A 348 -9.88 -15.79 18.56
N GLU A 349 -10.52 -14.86 19.25
CA GLU A 349 -10.29 -13.44 19.04
C GLU A 349 -8.86 -13.05 19.44
N ARG A 350 -8.40 -12.00 18.81
CA ARG A 350 -7.17 -11.31 19.17
C ARG A 350 -7.23 -10.96 20.67
N HIS A 351 -6.17 -11.24 21.39
CA HIS A 351 -6.06 -11.03 22.85
C HIS A 351 -6.71 -12.10 23.75
N SER A 352 -7.25 -13.17 23.19
CA SER A 352 -7.54 -14.36 24.02
C SER A 352 -6.24 -14.86 24.66
N SER A 353 -6.29 -15.22 25.94
CA SER A 353 -5.15 -15.83 26.65
C SER A 353 -4.69 -17.15 26.01
N PHE A 354 -5.53 -17.76 25.20
CA PHE A 354 -5.26 -18.99 24.44
C PHE A 354 -4.89 -18.71 22.97
N ALA A 355 -4.94 -17.43 22.51
CA ALA A 355 -4.55 -17.12 21.16
C ALA A 355 -3.02 -17.09 21.06
N PRO A 356 -2.41 -17.89 20.19
CA PRO A 356 -0.97 -17.83 19.98
C PRO A 356 -0.53 -16.44 19.55
N GLU A 357 0.65 -16.05 19.96
CA GLU A 357 1.27 -14.82 19.46
C GLU A 357 1.28 -14.79 17.94
N GLY A 358 0.87 -13.69 17.33
CA GLY A 358 0.97 -13.49 15.90
C GLY A 358 -0.31 -13.23 15.14
N ASP A 359 -1.48 -13.27 15.78
CA ASP A 359 -2.74 -12.79 15.14
C ASP A 359 -2.99 -13.38 13.73
N TRP A 360 -2.77 -14.69 13.59
CA TRP A 360 -2.84 -15.38 12.29
C TRP A 360 -4.23 -15.31 11.65
N MET A 361 -5.29 -15.40 12.47
CA MET A 361 -6.66 -15.32 11.96
C MET A 361 -6.95 -13.93 11.37
N ARG A 362 -6.55 -12.86 12.08
CA ARG A 362 -6.71 -11.52 11.56
C ARG A 362 -5.93 -11.32 10.26
N ARG A 363 -4.69 -11.86 10.19
CA ARG A 363 -3.89 -11.83 8.95
C ARG A 363 -4.59 -12.58 7.82
N GLN A 364 -5.17 -13.76 8.10
CA GLN A 364 -5.93 -14.53 7.11
C GLN A 364 -7.14 -13.74 6.58
N LEU A 365 -7.88 -13.08 7.45
CA LEU A 365 -9.02 -12.26 7.03
C LEU A 365 -8.56 -11.04 6.20
N TRP A 366 -7.45 -10.43 6.58
CA TRP A 366 -6.95 -9.24 5.91
C TRP A 366 -6.35 -9.52 4.52
N VAL A 367 -5.65 -10.64 4.35
CA VAL A 367 -4.99 -10.96 3.06
C VAL A 367 -5.98 -11.24 1.93
N GLU A 368 -7.26 -11.48 2.23
CA GLU A 368 -8.30 -11.63 1.21
C GLU A 368 -8.44 -10.34 0.38
N ALA A 369 -8.29 -9.17 1.01
CA ALA A 369 -8.31 -7.89 0.32
C ALA A 369 -7.16 -7.72 -0.68
N LEU A 370 -6.01 -8.35 -0.43
CA LEU A 370 -4.82 -8.21 -1.29
C LEU A 370 -5.02 -8.75 -2.70
N THR A 371 -5.87 -9.77 -2.89
CA THR A 371 -6.16 -10.33 -4.22
C THR A 371 -7.20 -9.51 -5.00
N ILE A 372 -7.78 -8.48 -4.35
CA ILE A 372 -8.78 -7.57 -4.91
C ILE A 372 -8.16 -6.19 -5.19
N ALA A 373 -7.54 -5.58 -4.18
CA ALA A 373 -6.93 -4.25 -4.25
C ALA A 373 -5.73 -4.19 -5.21
N GLY A 374 -5.42 -3.02 -5.75
CA GLY A 374 -4.29 -2.81 -6.67
C GLY A 374 -4.43 -3.60 -7.99
N GLY A 375 -5.64 -3.87 -8.44
CA GLY A 375 -6.00 -4.74 -9.56
C GLY A 375 -6.14 -6.20 -9.12
N SER A 376 -7.34 -6.76 -9.29
CA SER A 376 -7.66 -8.13 -8.86
C SER A 376 -6.76 -9.18 -9.51
N SER A 377 -6.71 -10.40 -8.92
CA SER A 377 -6.00 -11.53 -9.51
C SER A 377 -6.41 -11.79 -10.96
N ALA A 378 -7.70 -11.62 -11.30
CA ALA A 378 -8.18 -11.74 -12.68
C ALA A 378 -7.58 -10.66 -13.60
N VAL A 379 -7.58 -9.40 -13.16
CA VAL A 379 -6.95 -8.30 -13.92
C VAL A 379 -5.45 -8.54 -14.10
N GLN A 380 -4.74 -9.02 -13.07
CA GLN A 380 -3.31 -9.33 -13.20
C GLN A 380 -3.07 -10.48 -14.19
N LYS A 381 -3.91 -11.53 -14.17
CA LYS A 381 -3.83 -12.64 -15.14
C LYS A 381 -4.08 -12.15 -16.56
N ASN A 382 -5.06 -11.28 -16.79
CA ASN A 382 -5.30 -10.67 -18.10
C ASN A 382 -4.07 -9.87 -18.58
N MET A 383 -3.50 -9.03 -17.71
CA MET A 383 -2.29 -8.27 -18.06
C MET A 383 -1.10 -9.18 -18.39
N ILE A 384 -0.93 -10.29 -17.68
CA ILE A 384 0.11 -11.27 -17.98
C ILE A 384 -0.17 -11.96 -19.32
N GLY A 385 -1.40 -12.43 -19.52
CA GLY A 385 -1.81 -13.08 -20.77
C GLY A 385 -1.62 -12.20 -21.99
N GLU A 386 -2.18 -10.98 -21.95
CA GLU A 386 -2.16 -10.06 -23.08
C GLU A 386 -0.77 -9.45 -23.35
N ARG A 387 -0.06 -9.02 -22.30
CA ARG A 387 1.17 -8.21 -22.48
C ARG A 387 2.46 -8.98 -22.37
N ILE A 388 2.50 -10.11 -21.67
CA ILE A 388 3.69 -10.94 -21.53
C ILE A 388 3.63 -12.12 -22.49
N LEU A 389 2.49 -12.85 -22.48
CA LEU A 389 2.31 -14.04 -23.30
C LEU A 389 1.76 -13.73 -24.70
N GLN A 390 1.37 -12.47 -24.95
CA GLN A 390 0.81 -12.00 -26.22
C GLN A 390 -0.41 -12.81 -26.70
N LEU A 391 -1.22 -13.27 -25.75
CA LEU A 391 -2.47 -13.95 -26.03
C LEU A 391 -3.51 -12.94 -26.55
N PRO A 392 -4.47 -13.37 -27.36
CA PRO A 392 -5.57 -12.52 -27.82
C PRO A 392 -6.35 -11.92 -26.65
N LYS A 393 -6.82 -10.70 -26.83
CA LYS A 393 -7.83 -10.13 -25.92
C LYS A 393 -9.11 -10.92 -26.02
N GLY A 394 -9.65 -11.33 -24.86
CA GLY A 394 -10.98 -11.91 -24.78
C GLY A 394 -12.11 -10.87 -24.90
#